data_bddac59ca3f4564b43c3d8bbb258f0e5
#
_entry.id   bddac59ca3f4564b43c3d8bbb258f0e5
#
_cell.length_a   1.000
_cell.length_b   1.000
_cell.length_c   1.000
_cell.angle_alpha   90.00
_cell.angle_beta   90.00
_cell.angle_gamma   90.00
#
_symmetry.space_group_name_H-M   'P 1'
#
loop_
_entity.id
_entity.type
_entity.pdbx_description
1 polymer ?
#
loop_
_entity_poly.entity_id
_entity_poly.type
_entity_poly.pdbx_seq_one_letter_code
_entity_poly.pdbx_strand_id
1 'polypeptide(L)'
;MTIFDNYEVWFVIGSQHLYGPETLRQVTQHAEHVVNALNTEAKLPCKLVLKPLGTTPDEITAICRDANYDDRCAGLVVWLHTFSPAKMWINGLTMLNKPLLQFHTQFNAALPWDSIDMDFMNLNQTAHGGREFGFIGARMRQQHAVVTGHWQDKQAHERIGSXMRQAVSKQDTRHLKVCRFGDNMREVAVTDGDKVAAQIKFGFSVNTWAVGDLVQVVNSISDGDVNALVDEYESCYTMTPATQIHGEKRQNVLEAARIELGMKRFLEQGGFHAFTTTFEDLHGLKQLPGLAVQRLMQQGYGFAGEGDWKTAALLRIMKVMSTGLQGGTSFMEDYTYHFEKGNDLVLGSHMLEVCPSIAVEEKPILDVQHLGIGGKDDPARLIFNTQTGPAIVASLIDLGDRYRLLVNCIDTVKTPHSLPKLPVANALWKAQPDLPTASEAWILAGGAHHTVFSHALNLNDMRQFAEMHDIEITVIDNDTRLPAFKDALRWNEVYYGFRR
;
A
#
# COMPACT_ATOMS: atom_id res chain seq x y z
N MET A 1 4.17 8.16 16.70
CA MET A 1 3.30 8.88 15.74
C MET A 1 3.37 8.15 14.40
N THR A 2 2.23 7.79 13.83
CA THR A 2 2.15 7.09 12.54
C THR A 2 1.74 8.08 11.46
N ILE A 3 1.85 7.68 10.19
CA ILE A 3 1.39 8.54 9.10
C ILE A 3 -0.10 8.89 9.24
N PHE A 4 -0.87 8.00 9.84
CA PHE A 4 -2.32 8.21 10.02
C PHE A 4 -2.65 9.38 10.95
N ASP A 5 -1.73 9.74 11.85
CA ASP A 5 -1.94 10.86 12.78
C ASP A 5 -2.00 12.22 12.06
N ASN A 6 -1.54 12.28 10.82
CA ASN A 6 -1.59 13.49 9.99
C ASN A 6 -2.93 13.66 9.26
N TYR A 7 -3.79 12.64 9.28
CA TYR A 7 -5.01 12.63 8.46
C TYR A 7 -6.26 12.40 9.29
N GLU A 8 -7.40 12.77 8.70
CA GLU A 8 -8.72 12.46 9.23
C GLU A 8 -9.64 12.09 8.06
N VAL A 9 -10.74 11.41 8.36
CA VAL A 9 -11.77 11.11 7.38
C VAL A 9 -13.05 11.81 7.83
N TRP A 10 -13.73 12.49 6.93
CA TRP A 10 -14.92 13.26 7.27
C TRP A 10 -16.18 12.38 7.19
N PHE A 11 -16.97 12.41 8.25
CA PHE A 11 -18.28 11.73 8.30
C PHE A 11 -19.34 12.75 7.93
N VAL A 12 -20.03 12.51 6.82
CA VAL A 12 -20.98 13.47 6.23
C VAL A 12 -22.37 12.85 6.25
N ILE A 13 -23.33 13.62 6.77
CA ILE A 13 -24.72 13.20 6.83
C ILE A 13 -25.58 14.16 6.03
N GLY A 14 -26.62 13.62 5.38
CA GLY A 14 -27.57 14.45 4.62
C GLY A 14 -28.99 14.21 5.08
N SER A 15 -29.81 15.26 4.96
CA SER A 15 -31.23 15.19 5.23
C SER A 15 -31.96 16.26 4.37
N GLN A 16 -33.12 16.67 4.77
CA GLN A 16 -33.86 17.75 4.08
C GLN A 16 -34.80 18.48 5.07
N HIS A 17 -35.05 19.76 4.82
CA HIS A 17 -35.85 20.61 5.69
C HIS A 17 -37.29 20.11 5.83
N LEU A 18 -37.79 19.32 4.89
CA LEU A 18 -39.14 18.75 4.92
C LEU A 18 -39.46 18.02 6.25
N TYR A 19 -38.44 17.44 6.88
CA TYR A 19 -38.64 16.66 8.12
C TYR A 19 -38.78 17.50 9.37
N GLY A 20 -38.55 18.80 9.30
CA GLY A 20 -38.68 19.72 10.42
C GLY A 20 -37.51 19.69 11.40
N PRO A 21 -37.40 20.71 12.27
CA PRO A 21 -36.20 20.90 13.07
C PRO A 21 -35.94 19.79 14.10
N GLU A 22 -37.00 19.17 14.65
CA GLU A 22 -36.81 18.10 15.65
C GLU A 22 -36.15 16.86 15.02
N THR A 23 -36.62 16.41 13.85
CA THR A 23 -36.03 15.28 13.15
C THR A 23 -34.59 15.58 12.78
N LEU A 24 -34.30 16.80 12.28
CA LEU A 24 -32.93 17.18 11.93
C LEU A 24 -32.00 17.17 13.15
N ARG A 25 -32.52 17.60 14.32
CA ARG A 25 -31.77 17.54 15.58
C ARG A 25 -31.44 16.08 15.94
N GLN A 26 -32.43 15.18 15.83
CA GLN A 26 -32.24 13.75 16.11
C GLN A 26 -31.23 13.12 15.16
N VAL A 27 -31.27 13.44 13.86
CA VAL A 27 -30.31 12.98 12.87
C VAL A 27 -28.89 13.34 13.29
N THR A 28 -28.71 14.60 13.71
CA THR A 28 -27.38 15.06 14.15
C THR A 28 -26.92 14.31 15.40
N GLN A 29 -27.82 14.15 16.40
CA GLN A 29 -27.48 13.43 17.63
C GLN A 29 -27.10 11.95 17.34
N HIS A 30 -27.86 11.29 16.47
CA HIS A 30 -27.56 9.91 16.09
C HIS A 30 -26.18 9.84 15.41
N ALA A 31 -25.86 10.78 14.53
CA ALA A 31 -24.57 10.82 13.86
C ALA A 31 -23.41 11.07 14.85
N GLU A 32 -23.61 11.99 15.81
CA GLU A 32 -22.63 12.22 16.87
C GLU A 32 -22.36 10.94 17.66
N HIS A 33 -23.44 10.22 18.01
CA HIS A 33 -23.33 8.96 18.75
C HIS A 33 -22.54 7.92 17.93
N VAL A 34 -22.89 7.72 16.66
CA VAL A 34 -22.23 6.75 15.78
C VAL A 34 -20.76 7.10 15.60
N VAL A 35 -20.44 8.36 15.33
CA VAL A 35 -19.04 8.79 15.11
C VAL A 35 -18.22 8.60 16.39
N ASN A 36 -18.79 8.97 17.56
CA ASN A 36 -18.08 8.77 18.83
C ASN A 36 -17.82 7.29 19.10
N ALA A 37 -18.82 6.43 18.87
CA ALA A 37 -18.66 4.98 19.05
C ALA A 37 -17.61 4.43 18.08
N LEU A 38 -17.67 4.79 16.81
CA LEU A 38 -16.68 4.33 15.84
C LEU A 38 -15.26 4.76 16.23
N ASN A 39 -15.08 6.01 16.67
CA ASN A 39 -13.77 6.49 17.10
C ASN A 39 -13.23 5.78 18.34
N THR A 40 -14.09 5.30 19.23
CA THR A 40 -13.66 4.70 20.50
C THR A 40 -13.57 3.17 20.43
N GLU A 41 -14.42 2.52 19.62
CA GLU A 41 -14.58 1.06 19.66
C GLU A 41 -14.02 0.36 18.42
N ALA A 42 -13.98 1.03 17.25
CA ALA A 42 -13.69 0.37 15.97
C ALA A 42 -12.20 0.27 15.63
N LYS A 43 -11.31 0.82 16.45
CA LYS A 43 -9.86 0.82 16.20
C LYS A 43 -9.52 1.35 14.80
N LEU A 44 -10.17 2.43 14.40
CA LEU A 44 -9.95 3.04 13.09
C LEU A 44 -8.51 3.58 12.98
N PRO A 45 -7.90 3.56 11.80
CA PRO A 45 -6.49 4.00 11.64
C PRO A 45 -6.29 5.49 11.86
N CYS A 46 -7.30 6.32 11.56
CA CYS A 46 -7.26 7.77 11.82
C CYS A 46 -8.64 8.23 12.29
N LYS A 47 -8.72 9.49 12.72
CA LYS A 47 -9.92 10.06 13.31
C LYS A 47 -11.04 10.23 12.28
N LEU A 48 -12.27 9.89 12.68
CA LEU A 48 -13.49 10.17 11.93
C LEU A 48 -14.07 11.48 12.48
N VAL A 49 -14.30 12.48 11.61
CA VAL A 49 -14.72 13.83 12.03
C VAL A 49 -16.10 14.13 11.45
N LEU A 50 -17.09 14.29 12.32
CA LEU A 50 -18.46 14.64 11.89
C LEU A 50 -18.49 16.06 11.31
N LYS A 51 -19.08 16.21 10.13
CA LYS A 51 -19.31 17.51 9.50
C LYS A 51 -20.75 17.97 9.75
N PRO A 52 -21.03 19.26 9.60
CA PRO A 52 -22.40 19.75 9.75
C PRO A 52 -23.39 19.02 8.84
N LEU A 53 -24.62 18.87 9.29
CA LEU A 53 -25.68 18.22 8.52
C LEU A 53 -25.97 18.99 7.23
N GLY A 54 -25.88 18.32 6.08
CA GLY A 54 -26.21 18.90 4.78
C GLY A 54 -27.69 18.75 4.47
N THR A 55 -28.39 19.87 4.39
CA THR A 55 -29.83 19.88 4.11
C THR A 55 -30.18 20.60 2.82
N THR A 56 -29.18 21.22 2.17
CA THR A 56 -29.36 21.92 0.90
C THR A 56 -28.23 21.54 -0.06
N PRO A 57 -28.43 21.70 -1.38
CA PRO A 57 -27.36 21.47 -2.35
C PRO A 57 -26.09 22.30 -2.08
N ASP A 58 -26.25 23.55 -1.64
CA ASP A 58 -25.11 24.44 -1.40
C ASP A 58 -24.29 23.98 -0.19
N GLU A 59 -24.94 23.55 0.89
CA GLU A 59 -24.25 23.01 2.07
C GLU A 59 -23.44 21.77 1.72
N ILE A 60 -24.05 20.84 0.97
CA ILE A 60 -23.39 19.60 0.56
C ILE A 60 -22.21 19.93 -0.38
N THR A 61 -22.41 20.85 -1.32
CA THR A 61 -21.35 21.27 -2.24
C THR A 61 -20.18 21.91 -1.46
N ALA A 62 -20.49 22.73 -0.46
CA ALA A 62 -19.46 23.35 0.38
C ALA A 62 -18.63 22.29 1.12
N ILE A 63 -19.29 21.28 1.71
CA ILE A 63 -18.56 20.19 2.40
C ILE A 63 -17.61 19.49 1.42
N CYS A 64 -18.07 19.16 0.21
CA CYS A 64 -17.22 18.48 -0.81
C CYS A 64 -16.07 19.38 -1.26
N ARG A 65 -16.33 20.66 -1.48
CA ARG A 65 -15.31 21.64 -1.85
C ARG A 65 -14.24 21.73 -0.75
N ASP A 66 -14.69 21.92 0.49
CA ASP A 66 -13.81 22.11 1.64
C ASP A 66 -12.96 20.84 1.87
N ALA A 67 -13.55 19.64 1.67
CA ALA A 67 -12.80 18.38 1.74
C ALA A 67 -11.65 18.35 0.73
N ASN A 68 -11.88 18.85 -0.50
CA ASN A 68 -10.83 18.87 -1.51
C ASN A 68 -9.64 19.74 -1.10
N TYR A 69 -9.91 20.86 -0.41
CA TYR A 69 -8.87 21.82 -0.05
C TYR A 69 -8.23 21.56 1.32
N ASP A 70 -8.80 20.68 2.13
CA ASP A 70 -8.22 20.35 3.43
C ASP A 70 -7.21 19.20 3.25
N ASP A 71 -5.94 19.50 3.46
CA ASP A 71 -4.84 18.53 3.31
C ASP A 71 -4.94 17.40 4.35
N ARG A 72 -5.60 17.63 5.47
CA ARG A 72 -5.81 16.59 6.48
C ARG A 72 -6.93 15.63 6.09
N CYS A 73 -7.88 16.07 5.27
CA CYS A 73 -9.02 15.23 4.87
C CYS A 73 -8.55 14.17 3.86
N ALA A 74 -8.50 12.91 4.29
CA ALA A 74 -8.11 11.82 3.40
C ALA A 74 -9.27 11.31 2.54
N GLY A 75 -10.52 11.44 3.02
CA GLY A 75 -11.68 10.93 2.32
C GLY A 75 -12.97 11.20 3.09
N LEU A 76 -14.09 10.78 2.52
CA LEU A 76 -15.41 10.96 3.10
C LEU A 76 -16.10 9.62 3.35
N VAL A 77 -16.79 9.53 4.50
CA VAL A 77 -17.77 8.48 4.80
C VAL A 77 -19.13 9.16 4.84
N VAL A 78 -20.06 8.73 3.99
CA VAL A 78 -21.40 9.34 3.87
C VAL A 78 -22.46 8.38 4.42
N TRP A 79 -23.34 8.90 5.28
CA TRP A 79 -24.47 8.15 5.81
C TRP A 79 -25.79 8.89 5.53
N LEU A 80 -26.72 8.21 4.87
CA LEU A 80 -28.05 8.72 4.56
C LEU A 80 -29.03 8.13 5.59
N HIS A 81 -29.07 8.69 6.79
CA HIS A 81 -29.91 8.21 7.90
C HIS A 81 -31.40 8.43 7.59
N THR A 82 -31.74 9.65 7.16
CA THR A 82 -33.05 9.98 6.58
C THR A 82 -32.93 10.01 5.06
N PHE A 83 -34.01 10.32 4.37
CA PHE A 83 -33.97 10.55 2.94
C PHE A 83 -33.37 11.94 2.65
N SER A 84 -32.18 11.92 2.08
CA SER A 84 -31.54 13.12 1.55
C SER A 84 -31.63 13.02 0.03
N PRO A 85 -32.44 13.86 -0.65
CA PRO A 85 -32.61 13.72 -2.09
C PRO A 85 -31.30 13.75 -2.84
N ALA A 86 -31.03 12.72 -3.63
CA ALA A 86 -29.69 12.55 -4.23
C ALA A 86 -29.34 13.66 -5.23
N LYS A 87 -30.31 14.34 -5.82
CA LYS A 87 -30.05 15.50 -6.68
C LYS A 87 -29.27 16.59 -5.95
N MET A 88 -29.44 16.70 -4.62
CA MET A 88 -28.71 17.69 -3.82
C MET A 88 -27.21 17.42 -3.78
N TRP A 89 -26.80 16.17 -4.03
CA TRP A 89 -25.39 15.75 -3.96
C TRP A 89 -24.65 15.92 -5.28
N ILE A 90 -25.33 16.12 -6.41
CA ILE A 90 -24.73 16.06 -7.75
C ILE A 90 -23.55 17.05 -7.88
N ASN A 91 -23.77 18.32 -7.51
CA ASN A 91 -22.71 19.33 -7.66
C ASN A 91 -21.49 19.02 -6.81
N GLY A 92 -21.73 18.64 -5.56
CA GLY A 92 -20.65 18.27 -4.63
C GLY A 92 -19.87 17.06 -5.13
N LEU A 93 -20.59 16.00 -5.52
CA LEU A 93 -19.95 14.77 -6.01
C LEU A 93 -19.19 14.98 -7.32
N THR A 94 -19.69 15.87 -8.21
CA THR A 94 -19.02 16.19 -9.46
C THR A 94 -17.62 16.78 -9.24
N MET A 95 -17.47 17.60 -8.19
CA MET A 95 -16.19 18.23 -7.90
C MET A 95 -15.32 17.44 -6.92
N LEU A 96 -15.89 16.45 -6.22
CA LEU A 96 -15.18 15.74 -5.15
C LEU A 96 -14.00 14.95 -5.71
N ASN A 97 -12.81 15.25 -5.20
CA ASN A 97 -11.55 14.62 -5.61
C ASN A 97 -10.94 13.79 -4.47
N LYS A 98 -11.76 13.38 -3.52
CA LYS A 98 -11.35 12.54 -2.38
C LYS A 98 -12.08 11.20 -2.45
N PRO A 99 -11.45 10.13 -1.94
CA PRO A 99 -12.15 8.84 -1.82
C PRO A 99 -13.46 8.96 -1.04
N LEU A 100 -14.46 8.20 -1.50
CA LEU A 100 -15.81 8.24 -0.96
C LEU A 100 -16.24 6.85 -0.55
N LEU A 101 -16.78 6.73 0.67
CA LEU A 101 -17.41 5.50 1.17
C LEU A 101 -18.85 5.81 1.57
N GLN A 102 -19.80 5.07 1.04
CA GLN A 102 -21.17 5.10 1.51
C GLN A 102 -21.31 4.07 2.64
N PHE A 103 -21.54 4.54 3.86
CA PHE A 103 -21.81 3.68 5.00
C PHE A 103 -23.32 3.44 5.08
N HIS A 104 -23.77 2.27 4.66
CA HIS A 104 -25.17 1.91 4.57
C HIS A 104 -25.59 1.19 5.85
N THR A 105 -25.88 1.97 6.87
CA THR A 105 -26.19 1.50 8.23
C THR A 105 -27.51 2.10 8.74
N GLN A 106 -28.03 1.51 9.79
CA GLN A 106 -29.25 1.94 10.46
C GLN A 106 -28.88 2.27 11.92
N PHE A 107 -29.49 3.29 12.52
CA PHE A 107 -29.20 3.63 13.91
C PHE A 107 -29.68 2.54 14.86
N ASN A 108 -30.92 2.05 14.67
CA ASN A 108 -31.48 0.96 15.46
C ASN A 108 -30.99 -0.41 14.96
N ALA A 109 -30.68 -1.32 15.87
CA ALA A 109 -30.31 -2.70 15.53
C ALA A 109 -31.56 -3.55 15.21
N ALA A 110 -32.69 -3.23 15.82
CA ALA A 110 -33.95 -3.97 15.64
C ALA A 110 -35.10 -3.00 15.44
N LEU A 111 -36.15 -3.45 14.77
CA LEU A 111 -37.38 -2.67 14.61
C LEU A 111 -38.17 -2.75 15.91
N PRO A 112 -38.74 -1.62 16.38
CA PRO A 112 -39.56 -1.64 17.58
C PRO A 112 -41.02 -2.06 17.23
N TRP A 113 -41.19 -3.37 17.01
CA TRP A 113 -42.39 -3.96 16.43
C TRP A 113 -43.72 -3.43 17.05
N ASP A 114 -43.73 -3.22 18.39
CA ASP A 114 -44.93 -2.87 19.09
C ASP A 114 -45.24 -1.35 19.07
N SER A 115 -44.25 -0.53 18.66
CA SER A 115 -44.36 0.94 18.73
C SER A 115 -43.95 1.68 17.48
N ILE A 116 -43.60 0.96 16.42
CA ILE A 116 -43.14 1.58 15.17
C ILE A 116 -44.28 2.42 14.55
N ASP A 117 -43.95 3.64 14.17
CA ASP A 117 -44.88 4.58 13.57
C ASP A 117 -44.24 5.31 12.38
N MET A 118 -44.97 6.23 11.78
CA MET A 118 -44.46 6.98 10.62
C MET A 118 -43.30 7.90 10.95
N ASP A 119 -43.24 8.43 12.17
CA ASP A 119 -42.11 9.27 12.58
C ASP A 119 -40.85 8.46 12.68
N PHE A 120 -40.92 7.24 13.24
CA PHE A 120 -39.81 6.31 13.22
C PHE A 120 -39.37 5.97 11.78
N MET A 121 -40.33 5.71 10.89
CA MET A 121 -40.06 5.41 9.49
C MET A 121 -39.38 6.57 8.78
N ASN A 122 -39.81 7.79 9.04
CA ASN A 122 -39.24 9.00 8.43
C ASN A 122 -37.84 9.28 8.94
N LEU A 123 -37.54 9.00 10.19
CA LEU A 123 -36.22 9.19 10.76
C LEU A 123 -35.21 8.12 10.24
N ASN A 124 -35.69 6.90 10.06
CA ASN A 124 -34.84 5.74 9.80
C ASN A 124 -35.00 5.22 8.36
N GLN A 125 -34.51 6.00 7.39
CA GLN A 125 -34.71 5.71 5.95
C GLN A 125 -33.43 5.32 5.22
N THR A 126 -32.46 4.71 5.89
CA THR A 126 -31.20 4.34 5.23
C THR A 126 -31.43 3.43 4.00
N ALA A 127 -32.34 2.45 4.12
CA ALA A 127 -32.65 1.55 2.99
C ALA A 127 -33.18 2.30 1.77
N HIS A 128 -33.91 3.38 2.00
CA HIS A 128 -34.51 4.21 0.96
C HIS A 128 -33.52 5.27 0.47
N GLY A 129 -33.03 6.13 1.35
CA GLY A 129 -32.12 7.24 1.00
C GLY A 129 -30.76 6.75 0.48
N GLY A 130 -30.25 5.66 1.05
CA GLY A 130 -28.98 5.08 0.61
C GLY A 130 -29.04 4.51 -0.82
N ARG A 131 -30.18 3.94 -1.21
CA ARG A 131 -30.37 3.46 -2.58
C ARG A 131 -30.46 4.61 -3.58
N GLU A 132 -31.14 5.67 -3.22
CA GLU A 132 -31.25 6.90 -4.03
C GLU A 132 -29.86 7.51 -4.26
N PHE A 133 -29.04 7.57 -3.21
CA PHE A 133 -27.65 8.03 -3.30
C PHE A 133 -26.83 7.12 -4.20
N GLY A 134 -26.96 5.80 -4.03
CA GLY A 134 -26.27 4.81 -4.88
C GLY A 134 -26.64 4.95 -6.36
N PHE A 135 -27.92 5.24 -6.65
CA PHE A 135 -28.36 5.48 -8.03
C PHE A 135 -27.60 6.65 -8.68
N ILE A 136 -27.45 7.76 -7.92
CA ILE A 136 -26.72 8.93 -8.47
C ILE A 136 -25.24 8.57 -8.68
N GLY A 137 -24.61 7.87 -7.75
CA GLY A 137 -23.22 7.39 -7.92
C GLY A 137 -23.05 6.57 -9.19
N ALA A 138 -23.93 5.60 -9.41
CA ALA A 138 -23.91 4.75 -10.60
C ALA A 138 -24.13 5.56 -11.88
N ARG A 139 -25.10 6.48 -11.88
CA ARG A 139 -25.40 7.31 -13.06
C ARG A 139 -24.26 8.25 -13.42
N MET A 140 -23.55 8.77 -12.39
CA MET A 140 -22.39 9.64 -12.59
C MET A 140 -21.12 8.88 -12.91
N ARG A 141 -21.16 7.53 -12.83
CA ARG A 141 -19.99 6.65 -12.94
C ARG A 141 -18.91 7.02 -11.91
N GLN A 142 -19.35 7.43 -10.73
CA GLN A 142 -18.43 7.83 -9.67
C GLN A 142 -18.04 6.60 -8.86
N GLN A 143 -16.74 6.35 -8.77
CA GLN A 143 -16.23 5.27 -7.94
C GLN A 143 -16.44 5.61 -6.46
N HIS A 144 -17.08 4.72 -5.73
CA HIS A 144 -17.19 4.84 -4.28
C HIS A 144 -17.34 3.45 -3.66
N ALA A 145 -16.79 3.29 -2.47
CA ALA A 145 -16.94 2.06 -1.71
C ALA A 145 -18.30 2.05 -1.01
N VAL A 146 -18.86 0.85 -0.82
CA VAL A 146 -20.10 0.70 -0.05
C VAL A 146 -19.86 -0.32 1.06
N VAL A 147 -20.13 0.08 2.30
CA VAL A 147 -20.11 -0.82 3.46
C VAL A 147 -21.52 -0.90 4.01
N THR A 148 -22.10 -2.10 4.01
CA THR A 148 -23.43 -2.35 4.60
C THR A 148 -23.25 -3.17 5.86
N GLY A 149 -23.94 -2.76 6.94
CA GLY A 149 -23.92 -3.43 8.23
C GLY A 149 -24.28 -2.47 9.34
N HIS A 150 -24.65 -3.00 10.50
CA HIS A 150 -24.94 -2.16 11.65
C HIS A 150 -23.65 -1.45 12.13
N TRP A 151 -23.76 -0.22 12.60
CA TRP A 151 -22.59 0.57 13.00
C TRP A 151 -21.81 -0.03 14.18
N GLN A 152 -22.36 -0.99 14.89
CA GLN A 152 -21.68 -1.73 15.96
C GLN A 152 -21.04 -3.04 15.47
N ASP A 153 -21.23 -3.40 14.20
CA ASP A 153 -20.74 -4.65 13.64
C ASP A 153 -19.22 -4.57 13.37
N LYS A 154 -18.47 -5.49 13.94
CA LYS A 154 -17.01 -5.55 13.76
C LYS A 154 -16.60 -5.68 12.30
N GLN A 155 -17.36 -6.43 11.49
CA GLN A 155 -17.06 -6.55 10.07
C GLN A 155 -17.21 -5.21 9.35
N ALA A 156 -18.22 -4.41 9.72
CA ALA A 156 -18.36 -3.06 9.17
C ALA A 156 -17.18 -2.17 9.60
N HIS A 157 -16.76 -2.27 10.88
CA HIS A 157 -15.59 -1.53 11.39
C HIS A 157 -14.33 -1.83 10.58
N GLU A 158 -14.06 -3.12 10.34
CA GLU A 158 -12.87 -3.56 9.58
C GLU A 158 -12.90 -3.00 8.16
N ARG A 159 -14.06 -3.04 7.50
CA ARG A 159 -14.21 -2.55 6.13
C ARG A 159 -14.08 -1.02 6.06
N ILE A 160 -14.60 -0.29 7.05
CA ILE A 160 -14.40 1.16 7.14
C ILE A 160 -12.92 1.46 7.37
N GLY A 161 -12.28 0.74 8.29
CA GLY A 161 -10.84 0.89 8.57
C GLY A 161 -9.99 0.65 7.33
N SER A 162 -10.33 -0.38 6.55
CA SER A 162 -9.66 -0.61 5.26
C SER A 162 -9.81 0.60 4.34
N UNK A 163 -10.98 1.24 4.14
CA UNK A 163 -11.20 2.24 3.46
C UNK A 163 -10.50 3.30 3.84
N MET A 164 -10.34 3.52 5.09
CA MET A 164 -9.58 4.70 5.54
C MET A 164 -8.08 4.58 5.24
N ARG A 165 -7.52 3.36 5.39
CA ARG A 165 -6.12 3.08 5.04
C ARG A 165 -5.85 3.40 3.57
N GLN A 166 -6.75 2.98 2.68
CA GLN A 166 -6.63 3.24 1.24
C GLN A 166 -6.70 4.74 0.96
N ALA A 167 -7.61 5.44 1.64
CA ALA A 167 -7.78 6.89 1.45
C ALA A 167 -6.52 7.65 1.85
N VAL A 168 -5.94 7.31 3.02
CA VAL A 168 -4.68 7.93 3.46
C VAL A 168 -3.54 7.59 2.49
N SER A 169 -3.45 6.33 2.06
CA SER A 169 -2.43 5.91 1.08
C SER A 169 -2.56 6.71 -0.21
N LYS A 170 -3.78 6.96 -0.69
CA LYS A 170 -4.01 7.77 -1.89
C LYS A 170 -3.53 9.22 -1.69
N GLN A 171 -3.73 9.79 -0.50
CA GLN A 171 -3.22 11.14 -0.22
C GLN A 171 -1.68 11.14 -0.15
N ASP A 172 -1.07 10.17 0.54
CA ASP A 172 0.40 10.04 0.58
C ASP A 172 0.96 9.91 -0.84
N THR A 173 0.31 9.09 -1.69
CA THR A 173 0.74 8.85 -3.07
C THR A 173 0.76 10.15 -3.90
N ARG A 174 -0.20 11.05 -3.69
CA ARG A 174 -0.25 12.33 -4.42
C ARG A 174 0.96 13.23 -4.12
N HIS A 175 1.58 13.05 -2.96
CA HIS A 175 2.74 13.85 -2.53
C HIS A 175 4.04 13.05 -2.59
N LEU A 176 3.97 11.78 -2.99
CA LEU A 176 5.13 10.89 -3.01
C LEU A 176 6.12 11.33 -4.08
N LYS A 177 7.37 11.45 -3.66
CA LYS A 177 8.52 11.64 -4.57
C LYS A 177 9.35 10.37 -4.55
N VAL A 178 9.62 9.83 -5.74
CA VAL A 178 10.49 8.67 -5.93
C VAL A 178 11.84 9.15 -6.47
N CYS A 179 12.92 8.81 -5.79
CA CYS A 179 14.28 9.14 -6.22
C CYS A 179 14.84 7.95 -7.02
N ARG A 180 15.19 8.18 -8.29
CA ARG A 180 15.90 7.17 -9.08
C ARG A 180 17.38 7.59 -9.13
N PHE A 181 18.25 6.81 -8.48
CA PHE A 181 19.70 7.00 -8.53
C PHE A 181 20.25 6.33 -9.78
N GLY A 182 20.70 7.13 -10.74
CA GLY A 182 21.13 6.61 -12.04
C GLY A 182 19.97 6.36 -12.97
N ASP A 183 20.09 5.36 -13.81
CA ASP A 183 19.07 5.03 -14.82
C ASP A 183 18.37 3.70 -14.46
N ASN A 184 17.49 3.23 -15.33
CA ASN A 184 17.02 1.86 -15.32
C ASN A 184 18.16 0.95 -15.78
N MET A 185 18.13 -0.30 -15.33
CA MET A 185 19.10 -1.29 -15.79
C MET A 185 18.95 -1.46 -17.31
N ARG A 186 20.08 -1.35 -18.02
CA ARG A 186 20.08 -1.37 -19.49
C ARG A 186 19.50 -2.68 -20.03
N GLU A 187 18.60 -2.56 -21.01
CA GLU A 187 17.94 -3.67 -21.71
C GLU A 187 16.92 -4.45 -20.87
N VAL A 188 16.59 -4.00 -19.63
CA VAL A 188 15.57 -4.64 -18.80
C VAL A 188 14.24 -3.87 -18.99
N ALA A 189 13.40 -4.38 -19.88
CA ALA A 189 12.21 -3.67 -20.36
C ALA A 189 11.18 -3.40 -19.26
N VAL A 190 10.97 -4.36 -18.35
CA VAL A 190 9.87 -4.28 -17.39
C VAL A 190 10.09 -3.25 -16.29
N THR A 191 11.35 -2.84 -16.04
CA THR A 191 11.64 -1.80 -15.06
C THR A 191 11.40 -0.40 -15.61
N ASP A 192 11.34 -0.27 -16.93
CA ASP A 192 11.08 1.02 -17.60
C ASP A 192 9.59 1.38 -17.53
N GLY A 193 9.23 2.60 -17.99
CA GLY A 193 7.84 3.04 -18.00
C GLY A 193 7.72 4.55 -18.17
N ASP A 194 6.48 5.00 -18.33
CA ASP A 194 6.17 6.42 -18.54
C ASP A 194 5.93 7.13 -17.20
N LYS A 195 6.95 7.87 -16.74
CA LYS A 195 6.91 8.61 -15.47
C LYS A 195 5.86 9.73 -15.48
N VAL A 196 5.59 10.31 -16.65
CA VAL A 196 4.57 11.36 -16.77
C VAL A 196 3.17 10.75 -16.66
N ALA A 197 2.93 9.63 -17.33
CA ALA A 197 1.65 8.91 -17.20
C ALA A 197 1.41 8.47 -15.76
N ALA A 198 2.46 8.02 -15.06
CA ALA A 198 2.36 7.64 -13.65
C ALA A 198 1.94 8.84 -12.78
N GLN A 199 2.56 9.99 -13.00
CA GLN A 199 2.21 11.20 -12.24
C GLN A 199 0.78 11.65 -12.51
N ILE A 200 0.36 11.60 -13.77
CA ILE A 200 -1.04 11.94 -14.15
C ILE A 200 -2.02 10.98 -13.45
N LYS A 201 -1.73 9.68 -13.44
CA LYS A 201 -2.65 8.65 -12.92
C LYS A 201 -2.67 8.60 -11.39
N PHE A 202 -1.50 8.64 -10.75
CA PHE A 202 -1.37 8.40 -9.29
C PHE A 202 -1.01 9.66 -8.50
N GLY A 203 -0.36 10.63 -9.13
CA GLY A 203 0.11 11.87 -8.49
C GLY A 203 1.58 11.87 -8.13
N PHE A 204 2.21 10.70 -7.92
CA PHE A 204 3.62 10.67 -7.50
C PHE A 204 4.56 11.10 -8.63
N SER A 205 5.68 11.70 -8.25
CA SER A 205 6.71 12.12 -9.21
C SER A 205 7.94 11.22 -9.10
N VAL A 206 8.61 11.00 -10.24
CA VAL A 206 9.85 10.23 -10.31
C VAL A 206 10.93 11.12 -10.90
N ASN A 207 12.01 11.33 -10.15
CA ASN A 207 13.10 12.20 -10.61
C ASN A 207 14.43 11.46 -10.51
N THR A 208 15.22 11.56 -11.57
CA THR A 208 16.55 10.96 -11.64
C THR A 208 17.56 11.89 -10.98
N TRP A 209 18.45 11.31 -10.19
CA TRP A 209 19.58 12.00 -9.55
C TRP A 209 20.86 11.27 -9.88
N ALA A 210 21.93 12.02 -10.11
CA ALA A 210 23.22 11.43 -10.38
C ALA A 210 23.72 10.67 -9.14
N VAL A 211 24.27 9.48 -9.35
CA VAL A 211 24.87 8.70 -8.26
C VAL A 211 26.01 9.49 -7.58
N GLY A 212 26.72 10.34 -8.34
CA GLY A 212 27.76 11.20 -7.78
C GLY A 212 27.24 12.16 -6.70
N ASP A 213 25.99 12.64 -6.83
CA ASP A 213 25.40 13.50 -5.80
C ASP A 213 25.18 12.71 -4.49
N LEU A 214 24.71 11.46 -4.59
CA LEU A 214 24.59 10.58 -3.43
C LEU A 214 25.96 10.30 -2.80
N VAL A 215 26.97 10.00 -3.63
CA VAL A 215 28.34 9.71 -3.16
C VAL A 215 28.91 10.89 -2.36
N GLN A 216 28.65 12.12 -2.80
CA GLN A 216 29.09 13.30 -2.04
C GLN A 216 28.48 13.32 -0.64
N VAL A 217 27.19 13.01 -0.51
CA VAL A 217 26.52 12.97 0.79
C VAL A 217 27.08 11.82 1.64
N VAL A 218 27.25 10.62 1.07
CA VAL A 218 27.83 9.46 1.76
C VAL A 218 29.22 9.82 2.31
N ASN A 219 30.06 10.44 1.49
CA ASN A 219 31.43 10.81 1.89
C ASN A 219 31.45 11.91 2.96
N SER A 220 30.37 12.66 3.14
CA SER A 220 30.28 13.71 4.16
C SER A 220 29.86 13.19 5.54
N ILE A 221 29.50 11.91 5.66
CA ILE A 221 29.04 11.31 6.93
C ILE A 221 30.24 11.17 7.88
N SER A 222 30.10 11.64 9.12
CA SER A 222 31.17 11.60 10.11
C SER A 222 31.38 10.18 10.64
N ASP A 223 32.62 9.87 11.05
CA ASP A 223 32.92 8.58 11.68
C ASP A 223 32.15 8.40 13.00
N GLY A 224 31.87 9.49 13.71
CA GLY A 224 31.05 9.46 14.92
C GLY A 224 29.64 8.94 14.67
N ASP A 225 29.00 9.47 13.62
CA ASP A 225 27.65 9.04 13.26
C ASP A 225 27.65 7.58 12.80
N VAL A 226 28.68 7.19 12.03
CA VAL A 226 28.83 5.80 11.56
C VAL A 226 28.93 4.84 12.75
N ASN A 227 29.80 5.15 13.73
CA ASN A 227 29.96 4.29 14.90
C ASN A 227 28.68 4.21 15.72
N ALA A 228 27.97 5.31 15.92
CA ALA A 228 26.69 5.33 16.64
C ALA A 228 25.65 4.42 15.93
N LEU A 229 25.59 4.43 14.62
CA LEU A 229 24.68 3.56 13.89
C LEU A 229 25.08 2.08 13.99
N VAL A 230 26.39 1.78 13.99
CA VAL A 230 26.85 0.39 14.15
C VAL A 230 26.57 -0.11 15.57
N ASP A 231 26.64 0.73 16.60
CA ASP A 231 26.20 0.36 17.97
C ASP A 231 24.70 -0.02 17.96
N GLU A 232 23.88 0.71 17.18
CA GLU A 232 22.47 0.35 16.99
C GLU A 232 22.35 -1.04 16.34
N TYR A 233 23.14 -1.31 15.28
CA TYR A 233 23.13 -2.63 14.63
C TYR A 233 23.41 -3.75 15.66
N GLU A 234 24.42 -3.55 16.52
CA GLU A 234 24.78 -4.55 17.53
C GLU A 234 23.62 -4.82 18.51
N SER A 235 22.79 -3.83 18.78
CA SER A 235 21.62 -4.01 19.65
C SER A 235 20.47 -4.72 18.95
N CYS A 236 20.31 -4.48 17.62
CA CYS A 236 19.15 -4.94 16.85
C CYS A 236 19.35 -6.30 16.19
N TYR A 237 20.59 -6.69 15.90
CA TYR A 237 20.88 -7.85 15.05
C TYR A 237 21.85 -8.81 15.72
N THR A 238 21.86 -10.06 15.26
CA THR A 238 22.85 -11.05 15.65
C THR A 238 24.07 -10.88 14.73
N MET A 239 25.14 -10.28 15.25
CA MET A 239 26.38 -10.05 14.48
C MET A 239 27.19 -11.34 14.38
N THR A 240 27.60 -11.72 13.15
CA THR A 240 28.53 -12.86 13.00
C THR A 240 29.90 -12.48 13.56
N PRO A 241 30.72 -13.46 13.98
CA PRO A 241 32.08 -13.14 14.51
C PRO A 241 32.91 -12.26 13.57
N ALA A 242 32.80 -12.45 12.26
CA ALA A 242 33.55 -11.66 11.28
C ALA A 242 33.13 -10.16 11.27
N THR A 243 31.89 -9.85 11.69
CA THR A 243 31.34 -8.48 11.63
C THR A 243 31.42 -7.74 12.97
N GLN A 244 31.79 -8.41 14.06
CA GLN A 244 31.95 -7.82 15.39
C GLN A 244 33.16 -6.86 15.46
N ILE A 245 33.33 -6.17 16.58
CA ILE A 245 34.27 -5.05 16.74
C ILE A 245 35.72 -5.39 16.33
N HIS A 246 36.16 -6.62 16.51
CA HIS A 246 37.52 -7.06 16.10
C HIS A 246 37.48 -8.04 14.91
N GLY A 247 36.32 -8.18 14.26
CA GLY A 247 36.15 -9.09 13.15
C GLY A 247 36.78 -8.57 11.86
N GLU A 248 37.18 -9.50 11.00
CA GLU A 248 37.86 -9.19 9.72
C GLU A 248 36.97 -8.41 8.74
N LYS A 249 35.65 -8.46 8.90
CA LYS A 249 34.68 -7.76 8.04
C LYS A 249 34.07 -6.50 8.70
N ARG A 250 34.62 -6.09 9.86
CA ARG A 250 34.10 -4.89 10.56
C ARG A 250 34.12 -3.66 9.68
N GLN A 251 35.15 -3.49 8.84
CA GLN A 251 35.26 -2.32 7.98
C GLN A 251 34.13 -2.28 6.95
N ASN A 252 33.67 -3.43 6.46
CA ASN A 252 32.54 -3.51 5.55
C ASN A 252 31.24 -3.06 6.23
N VAL A 253 31.07 -3.39 7.53
CA VAL A 253 29.88 -2.96 8.31
C VAL A 253 29.90 -1.43 8.48
N LEU A 254 31.06 -0.85 8.81
CA LEU A 254 31.20 0.59 8.96
C LEU A 254 30.87 1.29 7.62
N GLU A 255 31.32 0.75 6.48
CA GLU A 255 31.00 1.32 5.17
C GLU A 255 29.49 1.20 4.86
N ALA A 256 28.86 0.06 5.19
CA ALA A 256 27.41 -0.10 5.02
C ALA A 256 26.65 0.95 5.83
N ALA A 257 27.08 1.21 7.07
CA ALA A 257 26.45 2.23 7.92
C ALA A 257 26.61 3.63 7.32
N ARG A 258 27.81 3.92 6.79
CA ARG A 258 28.06 5.21 6.10
C ARG A 258 27.11 5.40 4.92
N ILE A 259 26.93 4.35 4.13
CA ILE A 259 26.01 4.35 2.97
C ILE A 259 24.57 4.56 3.46
N GLU A 260 24.13 3.86 4.51
CA GLU A 260 22.76 4.03 5.04
C GLU A 260 22.51 5.47 5.48
N LEU A 261 23.44 6.05 6.27
CA LEU A 261 23.29 7.43 6.74
C LEU A 261 23.28 8.43 5.58
N GLY A 262 24.14 8.20 4.59
CA GLY A 262 24.19 9.07 3.41
C GLY A 262 22.92 9.00 2.58
N MET A 263 22.44 7.79 2.33
CA MET A 263 21.18 7.60 1.60
C MET A 263 20.01 8.22 2.36
N LYS A 264 19.90 7.94 3.65
CA LYS A 264 18.82 8.48 4.48
C LYS A 264 18.85 10.01 4.45
N ARG A 265 20.03 10.61 4.67
CA ARG A 265 20.18 12.07 4.64
C ARG A 265 19.76 12.66 3.29
N PHE A 266 20.17 12.03 2.19
CA PHE A 266 19.80 12.47 0.83
C PHE A 266 18.29 12.44 0.65
N LEU A 267 17.67 11.31 1.02
CA LEU A 267 16.22 11.12 0.83
C LEU A 267 15.43 12.13 1.68
N GLU A 268 15.83 12.32 2.94
CA GLU A 268 15.17 13.28 3.84
C GLU A 268 15.27 14.72 3.32
N GLN A 269 16.46 15.12 2.87
CA GLN A 269 16.67 16.47 2.35
C GLN A 269 15.83 16.74 1.10
N GLY A 270 15.62 15.72 0.26
CA GLY A 270 14.82 15.84 -0.95
C GLY A 270 13.34 15.61 -0.74
N GLY A 271 12.93 15.14 0.45
CA GLY A 271 11.55 14.78 0.74
C GLY A 271 11.11 13.54 -0.03
N PHE A 272 12.02 12.60 -0.29
CA PHE A 272 11.73 11.36 -0.99
C PHE A 272 11.30 10.29 0.01
N HIS A 273 10.26 9.53 -0.33
CA HIS A 273 9.79 8.42 0.50
C HIS A 273 9.84 7.09 -0.25
N ALA A 274 10.38 7.08 -1.47
CA ALA A 274 10.72 5.88 -2.21
C ALA A 274 11.95 6.14 -3.07
N PHE A 275 12.69 5.09 -3.38
CA PHE A 275 13.90 5.23 -4.18
C PHE A 275 14.22 3.92 -4.90
N THR A 276 15.09 4.01 -5.91
CA THR A 276 15.58 2.84 -6.63
C THR A 276 17.04 3.08 -7.05
N THR A 277 17.78 1.99 -7.20
CA THR A 277 19.17 1.98 -7.66
C THR A 277 19.31 0.94 -8.77
N THR A 278 20.41 1.00 -9.52
CA THR A 278 20.79 -0.06 -10.45
C THR A 278 22.24 -0.45 -10.27
N PHE A 279 22.53 -1.73 -10.34
CA PHE A 279 23.87 -2.28 -10.17
C PHE A 279 24.89 -1.64 -11.13
N GLU A 280 24.43 -1.23 -12.31
CA GLU A 280 25.30 -0.72 -13.37
C GLU A 280 25.82 0.68 -13.10
N ASP A 281 25.15 1.47 -12.27
CA ASP A 281 25.42 2.91 -12.16
C ASP A 281 26.01 3.36 -10.80
N LEU A 282 26.19 2.44 -9.84
CA LEU A 282 26.60 2.81 -8.47
C LEU A 282 28.09 3.14 -8.33
N HIS A 283 28.66 3.81 -9.33
CA HIS A 283 30.07 4.23 -9.30
C HIS A 283 30.33 5.21 -8.15
N GLY A 284 31.38 4.94 -7.38
CA GLY A 284 31.75 5.76 -6.22
C GLY A 284 31.29 5.20 -4.88
N LEU A 285 30.30 4.32 -4.86
CA LEU A 285 29.99 3.54 -3.65
C LEU A 285 30.93 2.34 -3.59
N LYS A 286 31.48 2.06 -2.41
CA LYS A 286 32.45 0.96 -2.23
C LYS A 286 31.80 -0.40 -2.26
N GLN A 287 30.54 -0.51 -1.77
CA GLN A 287 29.79 -1.75 -1.81
C GLN A 287 28.35 -1.48 -2.26
N LEU A 288 27.61 -2.53 -2.60
CA LEU A 288 26.18 -2.42 -2.90
C LEU A 288 25.43 -2.07 -1.60
N PRO A 289 24.37 -1.23 -1.66
CA PRO A 289 23.72 -0.70 -0.45
C PRO A 289 22.70 -1.65 0.19
N GLY A 290 22.98 -2.96 0.22
CA GLY A 290 22.01 -3.97 0.66
C GLY A 290 21.43 -3.70 2.05
N LEU A 291 22.32 -3.60 3.08
CA LEU A 291 21.87 -3.34 4.45
C LEU A 291 21.11 -2.01 4.56
N ALA A 292 21.61 -0.97 3.90
CA ALA A 292 20.96 0.34 3.90
C ALA A 292 19.53 0.24 3.36
N VAL A 293 19.36 -0.46 2.23
CA VAL A 293 18.04 -0.63 1.60
C VAL A 293 17.09 -1.40 2.51
N GLN A 294 17.56 -2.51 3.09
CA GLN A 294 16.74 -3.32 4.01
C GLN A 294 16.21 -2.48 5.17
N ARG A 295 17.09 -1.68 5.78
CA ARG A 295 16.75 -0.86 6.94
C ARG A 295 15.87 0.34 6.56
N LEU A 296 16.11 0.97 5.42
CA LEU A 296 15.25 2.06 4.94
C LEU A 296 13.84 1.53 4.62
N MET A 297 13.72 0.35 4.02
CA MET A 297 12.41 -0.27 3.83
C MET A 297 11.70 -0.51 5.17
N GLN A 298 12.44 -0.94 6.20
CA GLN A 298 11.86 -1.16 7.54
C GLN A 298 11.34 0.17 8.12
N GLN A 299 11.98 1.28 7.77
CA GLN A 299 11.56 2.64 8.20
C GLN A 299 10.42 3.20 7.36
N GLY A 300 9.90 2.43 6.39
CA GLY A 300 8.71 2.83 5.60
C GLY A 300 9.00 3.37 4.21
N TYR A 301 10.26 3.40 3.80
CA TYR A 301 10.59 3.80 2.42
C TYR A 301 10.19 2.69 1.44
N GLY A 302 9.76 3.12 0.25
CA GLY A 302 9.60 2.20 -0.88
C GLY A 302 10.93 1.98 -1.58
N PHE A 303 11.14 0.77 -2.08
CA PHE A 303 12.36 0.43 -2.82
C PHE A 303 12.07 -0.66 -3.86
N ALA A 304 12.78 -0.61 -4.96
CA ALA A 304 12.95 -1.73 -5.89
C ALA A 304 14.33 -1.59 -6.55
N GLY A 305 14.85 -2.69 -7.00
CA GLY A 305 16.14 -2.73 -7.72
C GLY A 305 16.03 -2.26 -9.17
N GLU A 306 17.16 -2.14 -9.83
CA GLU A 306 17.26 -2.01 -11.29
C GLU A 306 16.59 -0.77 -11.89
N GLY A 307 16.41 0.27 -11.08
CA GLY A 307 15.75 1.47 -11.56
C GLY A 307 14.23 1.38 -11.60
N ASP A 308 13.64 0.30 -11.05
CA ASP A 308 12.20 0.03 -11.12
C ASP A 308 11.41 0.94 -10.16
N TRP A 309 11.25 2.17 -10.59
CA TRP A 309 10.53 3.18 -9.82
C TRP A 309 9.04 2.83 -9.60
N LYS A 310 8.44 2.02 -10.49
CA LYS A 310 7.04 1.60 -10.36
C LYS A 310 6.85 0.70 -9.14
N THR A 311 7.71 -0.32 -9.01
CA THR A 311 7.66 -1.21 -7.85
C THR A 311 8.09 -0.48 -6.58
N ALA A 312 9.06 0.45 -6.66
CA ALA A 312 9.42 1.28 -5.51
C ALA A 312 8.23 2.11 -5.02
N ALA A 313 7.49 2.73 -5.93
CA ALA A 313 6.27 3.48 -5.58
C ALA A 313 5.21 2.54 -4.99
N LEU A 314 4.97 1.39 -5.62
CA LEU A 314 3.98 0.42 -5.13
C LEU A 314 4.34 -0.06 -3.71
N LEU A 315 5.62 -0.31 -3.45
CA LEU A 315 6.04 -0.73 -2.09
C LEU A 315 5.73 0.37 -1.07
N ARG A 316 6.04 1.65 -1.37
CA ARG A 316 5.70 2.75 -0.45
C ARG A 316 4.19 2.78 -0.19
N ILE A 317 3.40 2.71 -1.24
CA ILE A 317 1.93 2.70 -1.17
C ILE A 317 1.46 1.57 -0.23
N MET A 318 1.95 0.35 -0.46
CA MET A 318 1.54 -0.82 0.33
C MET A 318 2.05 -0.73 1.78
N LYS A 319 3.22 -0.12 2.02
CA LYS A 319 3.70 0.12 3.39
C LYS A 319 2.80 1.11 4.14
N VAL A 320 2.35 2.16 3.48
CA VAL A 320 1.38 3.09 4.10
C VAL A 320 0.09 2.35 4.45
N MET A 321 -0.46 1.58 3.49
CA MET A 321 -1.68 0.81 3.72
C MET A 321 -1.53 -0.16 4.91
N SER A 322 -0.37 -0.77 5.05
CA SER A 322 -0.11 -1.82 6.07
C SER A 322 0.37 -1.27 7.42
N THR A 323 0.59 0.03 7.56
CA THR A 323 1.09 0.63 8.80
C THR A 323 0.21 0.22 10.00
N GLY A 324 0.82 -0.39 11.01
CA GLY A 324 0.14 -0.83 12.22
C GLY A 324 -0.61 -2.16 12.10
N LEU A 325 -0.61 -2.79 10.93
CA LEU A 325 -1.15 -4.14 10.76
C LEU A 325 -0.07 -5.18 11.11
N GLN A 326 -0.50 -6.37 11.49
CA GLN A 326 0.41 -7.50 11.73
C GLN A 326 0.94 -8.01 10.40
N GLY A 327 2.14 -8.57 10.40
CA GLY A 327 2.86 -8.98 9.19
C GLY A 327 3.64 -7.80 8.61
N GLY A 328 4.39 -8.03 7.59
CA GLY A 328 5.23 -7.02 6.97
C GLY A 328 4.99 -6.91 5.48
N THR A 329 5.67 -5.95 4.87
CA THR A 329 5.59 -5.69 3.44
C THR A 329 7.00 -5.41 2.92
N SER A 330 7.39 -6.07 1.81
CA SER A 330 8.76 -6.07 1.30
C SER A 330 8.80 -6.03 -0.22
N PHE A 331 9.86 -5.47 -0.76
CA PHE A 331 10.31 -5.78 -2.11
C PHE A 331 10.66 -7.26 -2.19
N MET A 332 10.38 -7.92 -3.31
CA MET A 332 10.61 -9.35 -3.50
C MET A 332 10.74 -9.67 -4.98
N GLU A 333 11.46 -10.73 -5.27
CA GLU A 333 11.55 -11.29 -6.61
C GLU A 333 11.25 -12.79 -6.52
N ASP A 334 10.45 -13.30 -7.45
CA ASP A 334 10.27 -14.73 -7.67
C ASP A 334 11.57 -15.25 -8.28
N TYR A 335 12.50 -15.73 -7.43
CA TYR A 335 13.88 -15.93 -7.87
C TYR A 335 14.07 -17.26 -8.59
N THR A 336 13.50 -18.34 -8.04
CA THR A 336 13.63 -19.66 -8.68
C THR A 336 12.51 -20.60 -8.24
N TYR A 337 12.25 -21.62 -9.05
CA TYR A 337 11.17 -22.58 -8.80
C TYR A 337 11.73 -23.92 -8.35
N HIS A 338 10.95 -24.57 -7.49
CA HIS A 338 11.15 -25.93 -7.03
C HIS A 338 10.02 -26.77 -7.62
N PHE A 339 10.33 -27.63 -8.59
CA PHE A 339 9.35 -28.43 -9.34
C PHE A 339 9.33 -29.90 -8.88
N GLU A 340 9.51 -30.16 -7.59
CA GLU A 340 9.37 -31.51 -7.08
C GLU A 340 7.90 -31.90 -7.09
N LYS A 341 7.57 -33.01 -7.76
CA LYS A 341 6.17 -33.43 -7.96
C LYS A 341 5.39 -33.50 -6.63
N GLY A 342 4.30 -32.74 -6.54
CA GLY A 342 3.46 -32.66 -5.35
C GLY A 342 3.96 -31.70 -4.28
N ASN A 343 5.08 -31.01 -4.55
CA ASN A 343 5.67 -30.05 -3.62
C ASN A 343 6.23 -28.83 -4.37
N ASP A 344 5.47 -28.33 -5.33
CA ASP A 344 5.89 -27.18 -6.15
C ASP A 344 5.97 -25.91 -5.32
N LEU A 345 7.08 -25.19 -5.37
CA LEU A 345 7.34 -24.01 -4.56
C LEU A 345 8.05 -22.92 -5.36
N VAL A 346 7.88 -21.69 -4.91
CA VAL A 346 8.71 -20.56 -5.35
C VAL A 346 9.64 -20.17 -4.21
N LEU A 347 10.94 -20.04 -4.52
CA LEU A 347 11.89 -19.42 -3.59
C LEU A 347 12.02 -17.96 -4.02
N GLY A 348 11.57 -17.08 -3.14
CA GLY A 348 11.64 -15.64 -3.33
C GLY A 348 12.78 -15.02 -2.55
N SER A 349 13.40 -14.01 -3.12
CA SER A 349 14.49 -13.26 -2.52
C SER A 349 14.73 -11.99 -3.35
N HIS A 350 15.85 -11.39 -3.21
CA HIS A 350 16.57 -10.53 -4.15
C HIS A 350 18.05 -10.65 -3.78
N MET A 351 18.94 -10.02 -4.51
CA MET A 351 20.38 -10.13 -4.22
C MET A 351 20.68 -9.82 -2.74
N LEU A 352 20.08 -8.74 -2.19
CA LEU A 352 20.32 -8.29 -0.81
C LEU A 352 19.04 -7.74 -0.16
N GLU A 353 18.11 -7.22 -0.94
CA GLU A 353 17.19 -6.16 -0.56
C GLU A 353 15.78 -6.69 -0.24
N VAL A 354 15.69 -7.56 0.77
CA VAL A 354 14.41 -8.01 1.34
C VAL A 354 14.25 -7.35 2.71
N CYS A 355 13.07 -6.80 2.96
CA CYS A 355 12.79 -5.99 4.17
C CYS A 355 12.66 -6.87 5.42
N PRO A 356 13.37 -6.57 6.51
CA PRO A 356 13.27 -7.39 7.72
C PRO A 356 11.91 -7.31 8.43
N SER A 357 10.99 -6.46 7.97
CA SER A 357 9.62 -6.47 8.54
C SER A 357 8.89 -7.80 8.32
N ILE A 358 9.35 -8.64 7.39
CA ILE A 358 8.73 -9.96 7.15
C ILE A 358 9.51 -11.11 7.84
N ALA A 359 10.56 -10.79 8.58
CA ALA A 359 11.41 -11.81 9.23
C ALA A 359 10.66 -12.57 10.32
N VAL A 360 10.92 -13.87 10.42
CA VAL A 360 10.44 -14.67 11.55
C VAL A 360 11.37 -14.51 12.76
N GLU A 361 12.65 -14.25 12.52
CA GLU A 361 13.64 -14.04 13.57
C GLU A 361 13.46 -12.66 14.23
N GLU A 362 13.44 -12.63 15.54
CA GLU A 362 13.39 -11.38 16.30
C GLU A 362 14.62 -10.52 16.02
N LYS A 363 15.79 -11.17 15.91
CA LYS A 363 17.05 -10.52 15.56
C LYS A 363 17.68 -11.19 14.33
N PRO A 364 17.38 -10.68 13.13
CA PRO A 364 18.05 -11.18 11.92
C PRO A 364 19.57 -11.20 12.05
N ILE A 365 20.23 -12.08 11.31
CA ILE A 365 21.69 -12.18 11.31
C ILE A 365 22.24 -11.06 10.41
N LEU A 366 23.18 -10.26 10.95
CA LEU A 366 23.96 -9.31 10.14
C LEU A 366 25.27 -9.96 9.77
N ASP A 367 25.54 -10.06 8.47
CA ASP A 367 26.75 -10.69 7.96
C ASP A 367 27.27 -9.92 6.73
N VAL A 368 28.51 -10.22 6.37
CA VAL A 368 29.17 -9.69 5.17
C VAL A 368 29.64 -10.90 4.36
N GLN A 369 29.07 -11.07 3.19
CA GLN A 369 29.36 -12.23 2.35
C GLN A 369 29.68 -11.76 0.93
N HIS A 370 30.50 -12.53 0.24
CA HIS A 370 30.88 -12.24 -1.14
C HIS A 370 29.66 -12.14 -2.05
N LEU A 371 29.71 -11.18 -2.97
CA LEU A 371 28.72 -11.04 -4.03
C LEU A 371 29.44 -10.64 -5.30
N GLY A 372 29.50 -11.55 -6.26
CA GLY A 372 30.28 -11.38 -7.48
C GLY A 372 29.66 -10.49 -8.55
N ILE A 373 28.74 -9.58 -8.18
CA ILE A 373 28.08 -8.67 -9.12
C ILE A 373 28.48 -7.23 -8.80
N GLY A 374 28.59 -6.39 -9.82
CA GLY A 374 28.90 -4.98 -9.68
C GLY A 374 30.36 -4.63 -9.39
N GLY A 375 31.21 -5.64 -9.20
CA GLY A 375 32.67 -5.42 -9.04
C GLY A 375 33.04 -4.58 -7.81
N LYS A 376 32.34 -4.74 -6.70
CA LYS A 376 32.50 -3.94 -5.49
C LYS A 376 32.97 -4.80 -4.31
N ASP A 377 33.27 -4.14 -3.19
CA ASP A 377 33.60 -4.81 -1.92
C ASP A 377 32.40 -5.62 -1.44
N ASP A 378 32.64 -6.67 -0.65
CA ASP A 378 31.62 -7.56 -0.11
C ASP A 378 30.59 -6.75 0.70
N PRO A 379 29.29 -6.82 0.36
CA PRO A 379 28.29 -6.00 1.03
C PRO A 379 27.77 -6.64 2.32
N ALA A 380 27.47 -5.77 3.29
CA ALA A 380 26.74 -6.18 4.50
C ALA A 380 25.25 -6.36 4.16
N ARG A 381 24.62 -7.31 4.86
CA ARG A 381 23.21 -7.66 4.67
C ARG A 381 22.61 -8.29 5.92
N LEU A 382 21.29 -8.26 6.00
CA LEU A 382 20.51 -9.02 6.99
C LEU A 382 20.04 -10.31 6.34
N ILE A 383 20.21 -11.41 7.05
CA ILE A 383 19.84 -12.77 6.63
C ILE A 383 18.74 -13.26 7.58
N PHE A 384 17.63 -13.72 7.05
CA PHE A 384 16.50 -14.21 7.80
C PHE A 384 15.55 -15.00 6.90
N ASN A 385 14.66 -15.77 7.53
CA ASN A 385 13.56 -16.44 6.84
C ASN A 385 12.26 -15.68 7.09
N THR A 386 11.31 -15.77 6.16
CA THR A 386 10.01 -15.11 6.34
C THR A 386 9.08 -15.94 7.23
N GLN A 387 8.15 -15.28 7.89
CA GLN A 387 7.06 -15.93 8.62
C GLN A 387 6.18 -16.73 7.65
N THR A 388 5.43 -17.71 8.18
CA THR A 388 4.56 -18.57 7.37
C THR A 388 3.11 -18.07 7.42
N GLY A 389 2.34 -18.42 6.39
CA GLY A 389 0.91 -18.10 6.35
C GLY A 389 0.49 -17.43 5.04
N PRO A 390 -0.77 -16.99 4.98
CA PRO A 390 -1.27 -16.30 3.78
C PRO A 390 -0.50 -15.01 3.50
N ALA A 391 -0.30 -14.74 2.22
CA ALA A 391 0.37 -13.52 1.77
C ALA A 391 -0.08 -13.20 0.34
N ILE A 392 0.34 -12.06 -0.17
CA ILE A 392 0.14 -11.69 -1.57
C ILE A 392 1.47 -11.22 -2.16
N VAL A 393 1.61 -11.40 -3.46
CA VAL A 393 2.61 -10.70 -4.26
C VAL A 393 1.89 -9.85 -5.29
N ALA A 394 2.36 -8.62 -5.49
CA ALA A 394 1.72 -7.65 -6.38
C ALA A 394 2.74 -6.96 -7.27
N SER A 395 2.37 -6.72 -8.53
CA SER A 395 3.21 -6.01 -9.50
C SER A 395 2.40 -4.92 -10.19
N LEU A 396 2.97 -3.72 -10.31
CA LEU A 396 2.35 -2.60 -11.04
C LEU A 396 3.01 -2.48 -12.41
N ILE A 397 2.26 -2.77 -13.45
CA ILE A 397 2.75 -2.91 -14.81
C ILE A 397 2.26 -1.73 -15.65
N ASP A 398 3.18 -1.12 -16.41
CA ASP A 398 2.85 -0.10 -17.40
C ASP A 398 2.69 -0.80 -18.76
N LEU A 399 1.47 -0.79 -19.29
CA LEU A 399 1.16 -1.37 -20.61
C LEU A 399 1.18 -0.32 -21.73
N GLY A 400 1.61 0.92 -21.41
CA GLY A 400 1.69 2.01 -22.37
C GLY A 400 0.38 2.80 -22.49
N ASP A 401 -0.75 2.12 -22.47
CA ASP A 401 -2.06 2.76 -22.53
C ASP A 401 -2.79 2.77 -21.19
N ARG A 402 -2.32 1.99 -20.25
CA ARG A 402 -2.92 1.87 -18.92
C ARG A 402 -1.96 1.20 -17.94
N TYR A 403 -2.28 1.31 -16.65
CA TYR A 403 -1.59 0.57 -15.60
C TYR A 403 -2.41 -0.65 -15.21
N ARG A 404 -1.72 -1.79 -15.08
CA ARG A 404 -2.29 -3.04 -14.57
C ARG A 404 -1.67 -3.37 -13.22
N LEU A 405 -2.51 -3.60 -12.22
CA LEU A 405 -2.09 -4.19 -10.95
C LEU A 405 -2.34 -5.69 -11.05
N LEU A 406 -1.28 -6.47 -11.01
CA LEU A 406 -1.36 -7.94 -11.02
C LEU A 406 -1.09 -8.44 -9.61
N VAL A 407 -1.97 -9.30 -9.09
CA VAL A 407 -1.87 -9.81 -7.71
C VAL A 407 -2.00 -11.32 -7.73
N ASN A 408 -1.07 -12.03 -7.08
CA ASN A 408 -1.22 -13.47 -6.82
C ASN A 408 -1.34 -13.70 -5.31
N CYS A 409 -2.36 -14.43 -4.91
CA CYS A 409 -2.49 -14.93 -3.54
C CYS A 409 -1.56 -16.13 -3.36
N ILE A 410 -0.84 -16.17 -2.24
CA ILE A 410 0.17 -17.20 -1.98
C ILE A 410 0.09 -17.66 -0.52
N ASP A 411 0.70 -18.81 -0.24
CA ASP A 411 0.81 -19.34 1.11
C ASP A 411 2.28 -19.61 1.42
N THR A 412 2.90 -18.77 2.27
CA THR A 412 4.31 -18.96 2.64
C THR A 412 4.45 -20.16 3.56
N VAL A 413 5.52 -20.90 3.35
CA VAL A 413 5.85 -22.11 4.09
C VAL A 413 7.25 -22.00 4.68
N LYS A 414 7.53 -22.81 5.71
CA LYS A 414 8.83 -22.82 6.35
C LYS A 414 9.90 -23.36 5.38
N THR A 415 11.03 -22.69 5.29
CA THR A 415 12.19 -23.20 4.54
C THR A 415 12.69 -24.45 5.25
N PRO A 416 12.68 -25.62 4.58
CA PRO A 416 12.94 -26.90 5.26
C PRO A 416 14.41 -27.12 5.64
N HIS A 417 15.33 -26.40 5.04
CA HIS A 417 16.77 -26.58 5.23
C HIS A 417 17.44 -25.23 5.46
N SER A 418 18.56 -25.24 6.18
CA SER A 418 19.44 -24.06 6.14
C SER A 418 19.99 -23.93 4.72
N LEU A 419 20.26 -22.70 4.28
CA LEU A 419 20.80 -22.41 2.96
C LEU A 419 22.20 -21.82 3.10
N PRO A 420 23.18 -22.63 3.56
CA PRO A 420 24.50 -22.08 3.97
C PRO A 420 25.31 -21.47 2.83
N LYS A 421 24.97 -21.79 1.58
CA LYS A 421 25.61 -21.21 0.41
C LYS A 421 24.78 -20.13 -0.26
N LEU A 422 23.63 -19.79 0.33
CA LEU A 422 22.76 -18.71 -0.15
C LEU A 422 22.45 -17.78 1.04
N PRO A 423 23.44 -17.00 1.49
CA PRO A 423 23.30 -16.16 2.70
C PRO A 423 22.55 -14.88 2.38
N VAL A 424 21.25 -15.00 2.10
CA VAL A 424 20.35 -13.89 1.83
C VAL A 424 19.01 -14.12 2.55
N ALA A 425 18.29 -13.05 2.79
CA ALA A 425 16.92 -13.13 3.28
C ALA A 425 16.04 -13.78 2.20
N ASN A 426 15.14 -14.66 2.61
CA ASN A 426 14.34 -15.42 1.65
C ASN A 426 12.93 -15.72 2.16
N ALA A 427 12.04 -16.00 1.22
CA ALA A 427 10.68 -16.47 1.45
C ALA A 427 10.43 -17.69 0.58
N LEU A 428 9.75 -18.69 1.11
CA LEU A 428 9.38 -19.88 0.36
C LEU A 428 7.85 -19.97 0.36
N TRP A 429 7.23 -20.18 -0.80
CA TRP A 429 5.77 -20.20 -0.83
C TRP A 429 5.18 -21.14 -1.88
N LYS A 430 3.91 -21.49 -1.65
CA LYS A 430 3.04 -22.15 -2.62
C LYS A 430 2.21 -21.07 -3.29
N ALA A 431 2.25 -21.03 -4.62
CA ALA A 431 1.41 -20.12 -5.39
C ALA A 431 0.01 -20.70 -5.52
N GLN A 432 -1.01 -19.86 -5.48
CA GLN A 432 -2.39 -20.27 -5.73
C GLN A 432 -2.73 -20.06 -7.20
N PRO A 433 -3.49 -20.97 -7.85
CA PRO A 433 -4.01 -22.25 -7.31
C PRO A 433 -2.94 -23.34 -7.25
N ASP A 434 -1.91 -23.23 -8.06
CA ASP A 434 -0.72 -24.11 -8.13
C ASP A 434 0.36 -23.36 -8.93
N LEU A 435 1.60 -23.79 -8.81
CA LEU A 435 2.73 -23.09 -9.44
C LEU A 435 2.63 -23.04 -10.97
N PRO A 436 2.31 -24.14 -11.69
CA PRO A 436 2.17 -24.03 -13.16
C PRO A 436 1.10 -23.02 -13.59
N THR A 437 -0.09 -23.09 -13.01
CA THR A 437 -1.20 -22.19 -13.37
C THR A 437 -0.83 -20.73 -13.03
N ALA A 438 -0.29 -20.50 -11.84
CA ALA A 438 0.05 -19.15 -11.39
C ALA A 438 1.15 -18.53 -12.28
N SER A 439 2.19 -19.29 -12.58
CA SER A 439 3.30 -18.78 -13.40
C SER A 439 2.85 -18.50 -14.84
N GLU A 440 2.03 -19.40 -15.43
CA GLU A 440 1.48 -19.13 -16.76
C GLU A 440 0.60 -17.86 -16.76
N ALA A 441 -0.29 -17.72 -15.77
CA ALA A 441 -1.16 -16.57 -15.67
C ALA A 441 -0.35 -15.27 -15.49
N TRP A 442 0.69 -15.32 -14.63
CA TRP A 442 1.57 -14.17 -14.38
C TRP A 442 2.26 -13.70 -15.66
N ILE A 443 2.83 -14.65 -16.41
CA ILE A 443 3.52 -14.37 -17.69
C ILE A 443 2.53 -13.81 -18.72
N LEU A 444 1.36 -14.43 -18.85
CA LEU A 444 0.33 -13.99 -19.80
C LEU A 444 -0.18 -12.59 -19.50
N ALA A 445 -0.23 -12.22 -18.22
CA ALA A 445 -0.65 -10.88 -17.80
C ALA A 445 0.44 -9.81 -17.96
N GLY A 446 1.67 -10.21 -18.31
CA GLY A 446 2.81 -9.31 -18.43
C GLY A 446 3.46 -8.98 -17.09
N GLY A 447 3.33 -9.87 -16.11
CA GLY A 447 3.84 -9.65 -14.76
C GLY A 447 5.36 -9.50 -14.71
N ALA A 448 5.84 -8.58 -13.87
CA ALA A 448 7.27 -8.32 -13.68
C ALA A 448 7.90 -9.41 -12.81
N HIS A 449 9.22 -9.53 -12.89
CA HIS A 449 9.99 -10.34 -11.94
C HIS A 449 10.07 -9.63 -10.58
N HIS A 450 9.96 -8.32 -10.53
CA HIS A 450 9.88 -7.55 -9.30
C HIS A 450 8.43 -7.51 -8.77
N THR A 451 8.28 -7.76 -7.49
CA THR A 451 6.98 -7.73 -6.81
C THR A 451 7.06 -6.99 -5.47
N VAL A 452 5.90 -6.62 -4.96
CA VAL A 452 5.74 -6.25 -3.56
C VAL A 452 5.04 -7.41 -2.86
N PHE A 453 5.71 -7.99 -1.90
CA PHE A 453 5.25 -9.10 -1.07
C PHE A 453 4.63 -8.53 0.22
N SER A 454 3.49 -9.08 0.66
CA SER A 454 2.90 -8.63 1.93
C SER A 454 2.17 -9.75 2.65
N HIS A 455 2.45 -9.90 3.94
CA HIS A 455 1.62 -10.65 4.89
C HIS A 455 0.54 -9.77 5.52
N ALA A 456 0.70 -8.46 5.46
CA ALA A 456 -0.17 -7.51 6.17
C ALA A 456 -1.42 -7.15 5.38
N LEU A 457 -1.34 -7.21 4.04
CA LEU A 457 -2.42 -6.83 3.14
C LEU A 457 -3.01 -8.07 2.47
N ASN A 458 -4.25 -7.94 2.03
CA ASN A 458 -4.96 -9.02 1.38
C ASN A 458 -5.54 -8.57 0.03
N LEU A 459 -6.14 -9.50 -0.70
CA LEU A 459 -6.68 -9.22 -2.03
C LEU A 459 -7.73 -8.09 -2.03
N ASN A 460 -8.57 -8.00 -0.98
CA ASN A 460 -9.58 -6.94 -0.94
C ASN A 460 -8.95 -5.56 -0.83
N ASP A 461 -7.84 -5.44 -0.10
CA ASP A 461 -7.10 -4.18 -0.01
C ASP A 461 -6.59 -3.76 -1.40
N MET A 462 -6.07 -4.73 -2.17
CA MET A 462 -5.54 -4.43 -3.50
C MET A 462 -6.66 -4.11 -4.49
N ARG A 463 -7.83 -4.74 -4.36
CA ARG A 463 -9.00 -4.41 -5.18
C ARG A 463 -9.46 -2.98 -4.91
N GLN A 464 -9.58 -2.61 -3.64
CA GLN A 464 -9.95 -1.24 -3.26
C GLN A 464 -8.94 -0.21 -3.78
N PHE A 465 -7.65 -0.52 -3.68
CA PHE A 465 -6.60 0.34 -4.22
C PHE A 465 -6.81 0.55 -5.73
N ALA A 466 -6.98 -0.52 -6.47
CA ALA A 466 -7.15 -0.44 -7.94
C ALA A 466 -8.41 0.34 -8.30
N GLU A 467 -9.53 0.08 -7.61
CA GLU A 467 -10.78 0.82 -7.81
C GLU A 467 -10.59 2.32 -7.51
N MET A 468 -9.94 2.63 -6.39
CA MET A 468 -9.75 4.01 -5.95
C MET A 468 -8.87 4.82 -6.93
N HIS A 469 -7.96 4.14 -7.62
CA HIS A 469 -7.10 4.75 -8.64
C HIS A 469 -7.63 4.56 -10.08
N ASP A 470 -8.73 3.85 -10.23
CA ASP A 470 -9.32 3.55 -11.55
C ASP A 470 -8.28 2.94 -12.49
N ILE A 471 -7.61 1.87 -12.03
CA ILE A 471 -6.64 1.10 -12.81
C ILE A 471 -7.12 -0.35 -12.95
N GLU A 472 -6.59 -1.02 -13.98
CA GLU A 472 -6.90 -2.45 -14.18
C GLU A 472 -6.35 -3.27 -13.01
N ILE A 473 -7.13 -4.23 -12.50
CA ILE A 473 -6.62 -5.26 -11.59
C ILE A 473 -6.87 -6.63 -12.20
N THR A 474 -5.83 -7.47 -12.13
CA THR A 474 -5.86 -8.87 -12.58
C THR A 474 -5.41 -9.73 -11.41
N VAL A 475 -6.19 -10.75 -11.09
CA VAL A 475 -6.01 -11.55 -9.87
C VAL A 475 -5.73 -13.00 -10.23
N ILE A 476 -4.76 -13.59 -9.52
CA ILE A 476 -4.44 -15.00 -9.56
C ILE A 476 -4.66 -15.54 -8.15
N ASP A 477 -5.56 -16.51 -8.02
CA ASP A 477 -5.98 -17.08 -6.73
C ASP A 477 -6.48 -18.52 -6.93
N ASN A 478 -7.05 -19.11 -5.89
CA ASN A 478 -7.52 -20.50 -5.93
C ASN A 478 -8.61 -20.76 -7.00
N ASP A 479 -9.30 -19.72 -7.44
CA ASP A 479 -10.36 -19.85 -8.44
C ASP A 479 -9.86 -19.61 -9.87
N THR A 480 -8.59 -19.28 -10.05
CA THR A 480 -8.02 -18.97 -11.37
C THR A 480 -8.04 -20.21 -12.28
N ARG A 481 -8.58 -20.00 -13.51
CA ARG A 481 -8.58 -20.99 -14.58
C ARG A 481 -8.07 -20.33 -15.85
N LEU A 482 -7.03 -20.87 -16.46
CA LEU A 482 -6.34 -20.21 -17.57
C LEU A 482 -7.22 -19.78 -18.74
N PRO A 483 -8.20 -20.60 -19.19
CA PRO A 483 -9.08 -20.14 -20.29
C PRO A 483 -9.86 -18.87 -19.92
N ALA A 484 -10.51 -18.88 -18.75
CA ALA A 484 -11.27 -17.70 -18.27
C ALA A 484 -10.36 -16.51 -18.02
N PHE A 485 -9.14 -16.75 -17.49
CA PHE A 485 -8.15 -15.71 -17.25
C PHE A 485 -7.74 -15.03 -18.57
N LYS A 486 -7.48 -15.80 -19.62
CA LYS A 486 -7.14 -15.27 -20.95
C LYS A 486 -8.29 -14.43 -21.53
N ASP A 487 -9.52 -14.89 -21.34
CA ASP A 487 -10.69 -14.12 -21.81
C ASP A 487 -10.84 -12.81 -21.02
N ALA A 488 -10.59 -12.85 -19.69
CA ALA A 488 -10.61 -11.63 -18.88
C ALA A 488 -9.57 -10.61 -19.37
N LEU A 489 -8.36 -11.07 -19.69
CA LEU A 489 -7.32 -10.16 -20.22
C LEU A 489 -7.79 -9.49 -21.53
N ARG A 490 -8.42 -10.26 -22.44
CA ARG A 490 -8.96 -9.71 -23.70
C ARG A 490 -10.06 -8.69 -23.45
N TRP A 491 -10.98 -8.99 -22.51
CA TRP A 491 -12.06 -8.05 -22.16
C TRP A 491 -11.51 -6.78 -21.50
N ASN A 492 -10.46 -6.91 -20.70
CA ASN A 492 -9.80 -5.74 -20.11
C ASN A 492 -9.20 -4.82 -21.19
N GLU A 493 -8.60 -5.40 -22.24
CA GLU A 493 -8.10 -4.60 -23.38
C GLU A 493 -9.22 -3.79 -24.01
N VAL A 494 -10.37 -4.41 -24.23
CA VAL A 494 -11.54 -3.71 -24.81
C VAL A 494 -12.03 -2.61 -23.85
N TYR A 495 -12.25 -2.96 -22.58
CA TYR A 495 -12.81 -2.04 -21.58
C TYR A 495 -11.92 -0.80 -21.39
N TYR A 496 -10.62 -1.00 -21.15
CA TYR A 496 -9.71 0.12 -20.88
C TYR A 496 -9.35 0.87 -22.17
N GLY A 497 -9.32 0.18 -23.32
CA GLY A 497 -9.09 0.80 -24.63
C GLY A 497 -10.19 1.81 -25.01
N PHE A 498 -11.44 1.51 -24.66
CA PHE A 498 -12.57 2.42 -24.96
C PHE A 498 -12.70 3.59 -23.98
N ARG A 499 -11.94 3.62 -22.89
CA ARG A 499 -12.02 4.68 -21.87
C ARG A 499 -11.04 5.83 -22.08
N ARG A 500 -10.41 5.86 -23.25
CA ARG A 500 -9.45 6.94 -23.61
C ARG A 500 -10.19 8.25 -23.90
#